data_8b952b2636022dd4c9318265d0b15812
#
_entry.id   8b952b2636022dd4c9318265d0b15812
#
_cell.length_a   1.000
_cell.length_b   1.000
_cell.length_c   1.000
_cell.angle_alpha   90.00
_cell.angle_beta   90.00
_cell.angle_gamma   90.00
#
_symmetry.space_group_name_H-M   'P 1'
#
loop_
_entity.id
_entity.type
_entity.pdbx_description
1 polymer ?
#
loop_
_entity_poly.entity_id
_entity_poly.type
_entity_poly.pdbx_seq_one_letter_code
_entity_poly.pdbx_strand_id
1 'polypeptide(L)'
;IFNGSPRRLKSCANQVSKTQKIIEYVIEKYLPFIDFDVIDLSVGKVTIQPCKGCMSTSGGFQCHWKCSCYYKGDKSKPDLIYETDIYQKLEECDAFIVLSPIHWYSVTTQVKALFDRLVCANQTITKEQAIDIFGDGNIKNSELTGKAELYGQYDNLLKNHLEGKWAAFYVHGDNGADDYNGNQPDIGDIYWDIKNSIMPLVYQCRYSGINCPDDLVDAFYMNKGVPYYQANLDFNNNDGEYFSRIDNLVERLLNYLK
;
A
#
# COMPACT_ATOMS: atom_id res chain seq x y z
N ILE A 1 -8.32 -3.28 -4.75
CA ILE A 1 -7.03 -3.02 -5.41
C ILE A 1 -6.61 -1.59 -5.14
N PHE A 2 -5.35 -1.38 -4.74
CA PHE A 2 -4.73 -0.06 -4.65
C PHE A 2 -3.99 0.27 -5.95
N ASN A 3 -4.44 1.31 -6.64
CA ASN A 3 -3.72 1.88 -7.77
C ASN A 3 -2.64 2.84 -7.26
N GLY A 4 -1.41 2.35 -7.17
CA GLY A 4 -0.26 3.11 -6.70
C GLY A 4 0.36 4.05 -7.73
N SER A 5 -0.17 4.15 -8.95
CA SER A 5 0.37 5.07 -9.93
C SER A 5 0.07 6.53 -9.55
N PRO A 6 1.04 7.44 -9.60
CA PRO A 6 0.79 8.87 -9.36
C PRO A 6 0.06 9.56 -10.51
N ARG A 7 -0.05 8.91 -11.67
CA ARG A 7 -0.68 9.46 -12.89
C ARG A 7 -2.18 9.32 -12.81
N ARG A 8 -2.91 10.43 -12.83
CA ARG A 8 -4.37 10.43 -12.75
C ARG A 8 -5.03 9.82 -14.00
N LEU A 9 -4.78 10.40 -15.17
CA LEU A 9 -5.36 9.92 -16.44
C LEU A 9 -4.28 9.69 -17.48
N LYS A 10 -3.39 10.67 -17.66
CA LYS A 10 -2.36 10.64 -18.68
C LYS A 10 -1.06 11.25 -18.17
N SER A 11 0.05 10.71 -18.63
CA SER A 11 1.37 11.32 -18.43
C SER A 11 1.53 12.62 -19.24
N CYS A 12 2.64 13.32 -19.01
CA CYS A 12 3.03 14.45 -19.88
C CYS A 12 3.13 14.05 -21.37
N ALA A 13 3.42 12.77 -21.65
CA ALA A 13 3.40 12.20 -22.99
C ALA A 13 2.00 11.75 -23.46
N ASN A 14 0.94 12.16 -22.76
CA ASN A 14 -0.45 11.78 -23.06
C ASN A 14 -0.74 10.26 -23.04
N GLN A 15 0.03 9.50 -22.23
CA GLN A 15 -0.11 8.06 -22.10
C GLN A 15 -0.82 7.68 -20.81
N VAL A 16 -1.70 6.70 -20.90
CA VAL A 16 -2.36 6.09 -19.74
C VAL A 16 -1.31 5.38 -18.88
N SER A 17 -1.54 5.37 -17.57
CA SER A 17 -0.69 4.63 -16.62
C SER A 17 -0.69 3.14 -16.94
N LYS A 18 0.49 2.53 -16.97
CA LYS A 18 0.61 1.07 -17.10
C LYS A 18 -0.06 0.33 -15.94
N THR A 19 0.08 0.85 -14.72
CA THR A 19 -0.63 0.30 -13.56
C THR A 19 -2.14 0.28 -13.76
N GLN A 20 -2.71 1.37 -14.32
CA GLN A 20 -4.13 1.43 -14.61
C GLN A 20 -4.55 0.34 -15.61
N LYS A 21 -3.78 0.13 -16.67
CA LYS A 21 -4.05 -0.93 -17.65
C LYS A 21 -4.00 -2.33 -17.04
N ILE A 22 -3.04 -2.58 -16.15
CA ILE A 22 -2.96 -3.85 -15.41
C ILE A 22 -4.21 -4.05 -14.55
N ILE A 23 -4.67 -3.00 -13.87
CA ILE A 23 -5.89 -3.05 -13.06
C ILE A 23 -7.11 -3.38 -13.93
N GLU A 24 -7.26 -2.70 -15.05
CA GLU A 24 -8.36 -2.93 -16.00
C GLU A 24 -8.35 -4.38 -16.52
N TYR A 25 -7.18 -4.90 -16.88
CA TYR A 25 -7.00 -6.29 -17.27
C TYR A 25 -7.41 -7.28 -16.17
N VAL A 26 -6.94 -7.06 -14.93
CA VAL A 26 -7.28 -7.92 -13.78
C VAL A 26 -8.79 -7.92 -13.52
N ILE A 27 -9.40 -6.74 -13.53
CA ILE A 27 -10.85 -6.63 -13.32
C ILE A 27 -11.62 -7.35 -14.43
N GLU A 28 -11.30 -7.08 -15.68
CA GLU A 28 -11.99 -7.72 -16.83
C GLU A 28 -11.93 -9.25 -16.74
N LYS A 29 -10.76 -9.78 -16.39
CA LYS A 29 -10.54 -11.23 -16.35
C LYS A 29 -11.16 -11.91 -15.15
N TYR A 30 -11.09 -11.29 -13.97
CA TYR A 30 -11.44 -11.95 -12.71
C TYR A 30 -12.76 -11.47 -12.08
N LEU A 31 -13.45 -10.49 -12.67
CA LEU A 31 -14.76 -10.02 -12.20
C LEU A 31 -15.80 -11.13 -11.97
N PRO A 32 -15.82 -12.24 -12.74
CA PRO A 32 -16.76 -13.33 -12.46
C PRO A 32 -16.48 -14.09 -11.15
N PHE A 33 -15.32 -13.88 -10.53
CA PHE A 33 -14.85 -14.63 -9.35
C PHE A 33 -14.57 -13.74 -8.15
N ILE A 34 -14.42 -12.43 -8.35
CA ILE A 34 -13.99 -11.47 -7.34
C ILE A 34 -14.81 -10.20 -7.46
N ASP A 35 -15.34 -9.71 -6.34
CA ASP A 35 -15.82 -8.34 -6.22
C ASP A 35 -14.63 -7.39 -6.01
N PHE A 36 -14.51 -6.38 -6.86
CA PHE A 36 -13.39 -5.45 -6.82
C PHE A 36 -13.81 -4.06 -6.38
N ASP A 37 -13.12 -3.56 -5.35
CA ASP A 37 -13.01 -2.15 -5.08
C ASP A 37 -11.65 -1.62 -5.55
N VAL A 38 -11.64 -0.53 -6.31
CA VAL A 38 -10.38 0.12 -6.73
C VAL A 38 -10.22 1.44 -6.00
N ILE A 39 -9.12 1.55 -5.28
CA ILE A 39 -8.72 2.78 -4.60
C ILE A 39 -7.60 3.43 -5.42
N ASP A 40 -7.95 4.53 -6.08
CA ASP A 40 -7.02 5.28 -6.93
C ASP A 40 -6.23 6.31 -6.09
N LEU A 41 -4.96 6.02 -5.88
CA LEU A 41 -4.03 6.88 -5.13
C LEU A 41 -3.35 7.94 -6.00
N SER A 42 -3.78 8.14 -7.25
CA SER A 42 -3.16 9.10 -8.14
C SER A 42 -3.28 10.55 -7.62
N VAL A 43 -2.32 11.38 -7.99
CA VAL A 43 -2.25 12.78 -7.56
C VAL A 43 -3.53 13.52 -7.93
N GLY A 44 -4.14 14.17 -6.95
CA GLY A 44 -5.38 14.94 -7.09
C GLY A 44 -6.67 14.12 -7.00
N LYS A 45 -6.59 12.81 -6.74
CA LYS A 45 -7.76 11.98 -6.40
C LYS A 45 -7.98 11.91 -4.91
N VAL A 46 -6.94 11.64 -4.17
CA VAL A 46 -6.96 11.62 -2.72
C VAL A 46 -5.73 12.33 -2.17
N THR A 47 -5.90 13.06 -1.09
CA THR A 47 -4.79 13.67 -0.37
C THR A 47 -4.45 12.81 0.83
N ILE A 48 -3.21 12.31 0.90
CA ILE A 48 -2.73 11.55 2.03
C ILE A 48 -1.76 12.42 2.82
N GLN A 49 -2.23 12.97 3.93
CA GLN A 49 -1.37 13.74 4.83
C GLN A 49 -0.34 12.81 5.50
N PRO A 50 0.89 13.26 5.76
CA PRO A 50 1.93 12.46 6.39
C PRO A 50 1.50 11.92 7.75
N CYS A 51 1.93 10.71 8.10
CA CYS A 51 1.73 10.17 9.44
C CYS A 51 2.43 11.07 10.49
N LYS A 52 1.74 11.38 11.59
CA LYS A 52 2.29 12.19 12.68
C LYS A 52 3.13 11.39 13.68
N GLY A 53 3.26 10.09 13.49
CA GLY A 53 4.05 9.23 14.37
C GLY A 53 3.46 9.05 15.77
N CYS A 54 2.15 9.17 15.96
CA CYS A 54 1.52 9.03 17.28
C CYS A 54 1.88 7.70 17.95
N MET A 55 1.99 6.61 17.18
CA MET A 55 2.35 5.29 17.68
C MET A 55 3.72 5.28 18.36
N SER A 56 4.70 6.01 17.80
CA SER A 56 6.06 6.05 18.34
C SER A 56 6.20 6.83 19.66
N THR A 57 5.22 7.66 20.00
CA THR A 57 5.25 8.47 21.22
C THR A 57 4.41 7.92 22.35
N SER A 58 3.38 7.14 22.05
CA SER A 58 2.39 6.71 23.05
C SER A 58 1.86 5.29 22.83
N GLY A 59 2.44 4.58 21.87
CA GLY A 59 1.93 3.26 21.49
C GLY A 59 0.49 3.30 21.01
N GLY A 60 -0.28 2.27 21.36
CA GLY A 60 -1.66 2.08 20.91
C GLY A 60 -2.69 3.03 21.46
N PHE A 61 -2.35 3.91 22.42
CA PHE A 61 -3.35 4.75 23.09
C PHE A 61 -3.58 6.10 22.42
N GLN A 62 -2.57 6.70 21.79
CA GLN A 62 -2.77 7.92 20.99
C GLN A 62 -2.98 7.64 19.52
N CYS A 63 -2.34 6.58 19.00
CA CYS A 63 -2.62 6.08 17.70
C CYS A 63 -3.78 5.09 17.81
N HIS A 64 -4.88 5.37 17.16
CA HIS A 64 -6.09 4.55 17.23
C HIS A 64 -6.61 4.23 15.82
N TRP A 65 -7.29 3.13 15.72
CA TRP A 65 -8.04 2.75 14.52
C TRP A 65 -9.43 3.38 14.58
N LYS A 66 -9.92 4.10 13.62
CA LYS A 66 -9.28 4.51 12.34
C LYS A 66 -8.54 5.82 12.59
N CYS A 67 -7.39 6.04 11.94
CA CYS A 67 -6.60 7.24 12.15
C CYS A 67 -7.41 8.53 11.95
N SER A 68 -7.42 9.40 12.95
CA SER A 68 -8.09 10.70 12.89
C SER A 68 -7.15 11.88 13.20
N CYS A 69 -5.85 11.72 12.93
CA CYS A 69 -4.82 12.72 13.21
C CYS A 69 -5.04 14.06 12.50
N TYR A 70 -5.85 14.08 11.44
CA TYR A 70 -6.20 15.27 10.69
C TYR A 70 -7.68 15.54 10.86
N TYR A 71 -8.00 16.72 11.41
CA TYR A 71 -9.34 17.03 11.85
C TYR A 71 -10.24 17.50 10.70
N LYS A 72 -11.45 16.95 10.62
CA LYS A 72 -12.44 17.23 9.57
C LYS A 72 -12.87 18.70 9.48
N GLY A 73 -12.74 19.46 10.57
CA GLY A 73 -13.12 20.87 10.62
C GLY A 73 -12.22 21.79 9.80
N ASP A 74 -11.00 21.37 9.50
CA ASP A 74 -10.06 22.15 8.69
C ASP A 74 -10.11 21.71 7.22
N LYS A 75 -11.04 22.28 6.47
CA LYS A 75 -11.20 22.02 5.03
C LYS A 75 -10.00 22.47 4.20
N SER A 76 -9.09 23.28 4.76
CA SER A 76 -7.84 23.67 4.10
C SER A 76 -6.81 22.55 4.07
N LYS A 77 -7.06 21.47 4.82
CA LYS A 77 -6.19 20.30 4.92
C LYS A 77 -6.99 19.03 4.59
N PRO A 78 -7.30 18.79 3.32
CA PRO A 78 -7.95 17.56 2.90
C PRO A 78 -7.10 16.35 3.32
N ASP A 79 -7.75 15.25 3.64
CA ASP A 79 -7.07 14.03 4.06
C ASP A 79 -7.88 12.78 3.71
N LEU A 80 -7.18 11.68 3.45
CA LEU A 80 -7.74 10.41 3.00
C LEU A 80 -8.93 9.93 3.85
N ILE A 81 -8.91 10.17 5.16
CA ILE A 81 -9.98 9.71 6.06
C ILE A 81 -11.33 10.39 5.79
N TYR A 82 -11.31 11.57 5.17
CA TYR A 82 -12.53 12.34 4.85
C TYR A 82 -12.88 12.30 3.37
N GLU A 83 -11.92 11.96 2.54
CA GLU A 83 -12.08 11.91 1.09
C GLU A 83 -12.36 10.51 0.57
N THR A 84 -12.13 9.49 1.40
CA THR A 84 -12.31 8.08 1.03
C THR A 84 -12.93 7.29 2.18
N ASP A 85 -13.41 6.10 1.85
CA ASP A 85 -13.87 5.05 2.76
C ASP A 85 -12.83 3.93 2.94
N ILE A 86 -11.55 4.24 2.71
CA ILE A 86 -10.46 3.27 2.63
C ILE A 86 -10.34 2.37 3.87
N TYR A 87 -10.54 2.92 5.06
CA TYR A 87 -10.47 2.12 6.29
C TYR A 87 -11.64 1.12 6.38
N GLN A 88 -12.83 1.54 5.97
CA GLN A 88 -13.99 0.65 5.92
C GLN A 88 -13.76 -0.46 4.89
N LYS A 89 -13.31 -0.13 3.70
CA LYS A 89 -12.99 -1.11 2.65
C LYS A 89 -11.92 -2.11 3.08
N LEU A 90 -10.92 -1.67 3.83
CA LEU A 90 -9.91 -2.55 4.41
C LEU A 90 -10.48 -3.47 5.50
N GLU A 91 -11.46 -3.02 6.29
CA GLU A 91 -12.14 -3.87 7.27
C GLU A 91 -13.05 -4.92 6.58
N GLU A 92 -13.71 -4.54 5.50
CA GLU A 92 -14.70 -5.37 4.82
C GLU A 92 -14.06 -6.37 3.83
N CYS A 93 -12.91 -6.06 3.23
CA CYS A 93 -12.28 -6.93 2.24
C CYS A 93 -11.66 -8.18 2.89
N ASP A 94 -11.62 -9.27 2.14
CA ASP A 94 -10.86 -10.48 2.52
C ASP A 94 -9.37 -10.32 2.20
N ALA A 95 -9.08 -9.61 1.11
CA ALA A 95 -7.73 -9.37 0.63
C ALA A 95 -7.59 -8.02 -0.06
N PHE A 96 -6.34 -7.55 -0.20
CA PHE A 96 -6.03 -6.41 -1.05
C PHE A 96 -4.78 -6.65 -1.89
N ILE A 97 -4.75 -6.04 -3.06
CA ILE A 97 -3.61 -6.07 -3.98
C ILE A 97 -3.06 -4.65 -4.12
N VAL A 98 -1.77 -4.48 -3.95
CA VAL A 98 -1.07 -3.22 -4.20
C VAL A 98 -0.36 -3.30 -5.54
N LEU A 99 -0.80 -2.50 -6.50
CA LEU A 99 -0.18 -2.36 -7.81
C LEU A 99 0.52 -1.01 -7.89
N SER A 100 1.84 -0.99 -8.05
CA SER A 100 2.61 0.26 -8.05
C SER A 100 3.73 0.24 -9.09
N PRO A 101 3.95 1.35 -9.81
CA PRO A 101 5.22 1.53 -10.47
C PRO A 101 6.31 1.79 -9.43
N ILE A 102 7.55 1.49 -9.81
CA ILE A 102 8.73 1.85 -9.02
C ILE A 102 9.13 3.28 -9.33
N HIS A 103 9.34 4.07 -8.28
CA HIS A 103 9.88 5.41 -8.34
C HIS A 103 11.15 5.50 -7.47
N TRP A 104 12.29 5.75 -8.12
CA TRP A 104 13.57 5.88 -7.40
C TRP A 104 13.81 4.76 -6.37
N TYR A 105 13.84 3.52 -6.86
CA TYR A 105 14.10 2.32 -6.06
C TYR A 105 13.06 2.00 -4.97
N SER A 106 11.89 2.64 -4.98
CA SER A 106 10.82 2.41 -4.00
C SER A 106 9.44 2.43 -4.66
N VAL A 107 8.42 2.12 -3.91
CA VAL A 107 7.03 2.40 -4.30
C VAL A 107 6.81 3.91 -4.40
N THR A 108 5.71 4.31 -5.01
CA THR A 108 5.37 5.73 -5.12
C THR A 108 5.13 6.36 -3.75
N THR A 109 5.31 7.68 -3.68
CA THR A 109 5.08 8.46 -2.46
C THR A 109 3.68 8.25 -1.88
N GLN A 110 2.67 8.13 -2.75
CA GLN A 110 1.28 7.93 -2.33
C GLN A 110 1.08 6.58 -1.65
N VAL A 111 1.65 5.51 -2.21
CA VAL A 111 1.62 4.18 -1.60
C VAL A 111 2.34 4.19 -0.27
N LYS A 112 3.55 4.76 -0.23
CA LYS A 112 4.31 4.85 1.02
C LYS A 112 3.56 5.66 2.09
N ALA A 113 3.00 6.81 1.72
CA ALA A 113 2.23 7.66 2.63
C ALA A 113 0.99 6.93 3.17
N LEU A 114 0.29 6.16 2.32
CA LEU A 114 -0.82 5.32 2.76
C LEU A 114 -0.36 4.31 3.81
N PHE A 115 0.70 3.56 3.53
CA PHE A 115 1.20 2.55 4.46
C PHE A 115 1.72 3.17 5.76
N ASP A 116 2.35 4.34 5.73
CA ASP A 116 2.69 5.08 6.95
C ASP A 116 1.45 5.44 7.78
N ARG A 117 0.32 5.72 7.13
CA ARG A 117 -0.96 5.98 7.81
C ARG A 117 -1.65 4.72 8.31
N LEU A 118 -1.37 3.55 7.71
CA LEU A 118 -1.90 2.26 8.17
C LEU A 118 -1.22 1.75 9.43
N VAL A 119 -0.19 2.41 9.95
CA VAL A 119 0.38 2.08 11.27
C VAL A 119 -0.67 2.06 12.38
N CYS A 120 -1.76 2.81 12.22
CA CYS A 120 -2.90 2.79 13.16
C CYS A 120 -3.64 1.45 13.22
N ALA A 121 -3.37 0.52 12.30
CA ALA A 121 -3.91 -0.84 12.38
C ALA A 121 -3.16 -1.74 13.38
N ASN A 122 -1.98 -1.31 13.86
CA ASN A 122 -1.08 -2.16 14.64
C ASN A 122 -1.27 -1.93 16.14
N GLN A 123 -1.73 -2.96 16.85
CA GLN A 123 -1.80 -2.95 18.32
C GLN A 123 -2.35 -1.63 18.88
N THR A 124 -3.50 -1.19 18.37
CA THR A 124 -4.16 0.04 18.78
C THR A 124 -5.58 -0.24 19.28
N ILE A 125 -6.15 0.73 19.99
CA ILE A 125 -7.57 0.73 20.36
C ILE A 125 -8.38 1.43 19.26
N THR A 126 -9.70 1.22 19.25
CA THR A 126 -10.59 1.99 18.39
C THR A 126 -10.78 3.41 18.95
N LYS A 127 -11.28 4.32 18.12
CA LYS A 127 -11.60 5.67 18.56
C LYS A 127 -12.66 5.69 19.68
N GLU A 128 -13.65 4.82 19.59
CA GLU A 128 -14.71 4.66 20.58
C GLU A 128 -14.12 4.22 21.92
N GLN A 129 -13.25 3.21 21.91
CA GLN A 129 -12.52 2.76 23.11
C GLN A 129 -11.64 3.89 23.68
N ALA A 130 -10.99 4.68 22.83
CA ALA A 130 -10.22 5.83 23.29
C ALA A 130 -11.10 6.87 24.00
N ILE A 131 -12.30 7.11 23.51
CA ILE A 131 -13.28 8.01 24.15
C ILE A 131 -13.71 7.44 25.50
N ASP A 132 -14.04 6.16 25.58
CA ASP A 132 -14.48 5.51 26.82
C ASP A 132 -13.40 5.52 27.91
N ILE A 133 -12.13 5.31 27.52
CA ILE A 133 -11.01 5.29 28.47
C ILE A 133 -10.58 6.69 28.92
N PHE A 134 -10.60 7.67 27.99
CA PHE A 134 -9.99 8.98 28.18
C PHE A 134 -10.96 10.15 28.11
N GLY A 135 -12.26 9.90 27.95
CA GLY A 135 -13.34 10.89 28.03
C GLY A 135 -13.64 11.59 26.71
N ASP A 136 -12.68 12.24 26.07
CA ASP A 136 -12.92 13.01 24.84
C ASP A 136 -12.18 12.45 23.60
N GLY A 137 -11.53 11.32 23.76
CA GLY A 137 -10.68 10.71 22.72
C GLY A 137 -9.44 11.54 22.39
N ASN A 138 -9.24 12.64 23.06
CA ASN A 138 -8.16 13.59 22.83
C ASN A 138 -7.13 13.43 23.95
N ILE A 139 -6.27 12.43 23.82
CA ILE A 139 -5.20 12.18 24.78
C ILE A 139 -4.17 13.31 24.65
N LYS A 140 -4.49 14.46 25.16
CA LYS A 140 -3.53 15.57 25.29
C LYS A 140 -2.61 15.42 26.49
N ASN A 141 -2.84 14.41 27.31
CA ASN A 141 -2.18 14.29 28.56
C ASN A 141 -0.87 13.55 28.43
N SER A 142 0.22 14.33 28.42
CA SER A 142 1.58 13.78 28.44
C SER A 142 1.87 12.88 29.65
N GLU A 143 1.03 12.94 30.68
CA GLU A 143 1.15 12.09 31.87
C GLU A 143 0.82 10.61 31.61
N LEU A 144 0.06 10.33 30.54
CA LEU A 144 -0.30 8.97 30.15
C LEU A 144 0.70 8.34 29.17
N THR A 145 1.52 9.15 28.52
CA THR A 145 2.53 8.68 27.59
C THR A 145 3.67 7.98 28.32
N GLY A 146 3.92 6.72 27.97
CA GLY A 146 5.05 5.96 28.50
C GLY A 146 4.86 5.30 29.87
N LYS A 147 3.66 5.28 30.43
CA LYS A 147 3.39 4.51 31.65
C LYS A 147 3.16 3.04 31.32
N ALA A 148 4.15 2.21 31.56
CA ALA A 148 4.07 0.75 31.37
C ALA A 148 2.84 0.11 32.06
N GLU A 149 2.43 0.68 33.19
CA GLU A 149 1.27 0.24 33.99
C GLU A 149 -0.05 0.34 33.19
N LEU A 150 -0.21 1.37 32.33
CA LEU A 150 -1.40 1.52 31.50
C LEU A 150 -1.46 0.47 30.39
N TYR A 151 -0.33 0.11 29.82
CA TYR A 151 -0.28 -0.97 28.83
C TYR A 151 -0.76 -2.31 29.45
N GLY A 152 -0.26 -2.68 30.61
CA GLY A 152 -0.70 -3.89 31.30
C GLY A 152 -2.20 -3.90 31.65
N GLN A 153 -2.78 -2.74 31.95
CA GLN A 153 -4.20 -2.63 32.28
C GLN A 153 -5.12 -2.77 31.05
N TYR A 154 -4.69 -2.31 29.87
CA TYR A 154 -5.51 -2.27 28.67
C TYR A 154 -4.97 -3.13 27.53
N ASP A 155 -3.98 -3.96 27.78
CA ASP A 155 -3.32 -4.79 26.75
C ASP A 155 -4.31 -5.67 25.99
N ASN A 156 -5.33 -6.18 26.66
CA ASN A 156 -6.39 -6.98 26.07
C ASN A 156 -7.29 -6.21 25.07
N LEU A 157 -7.24 -4.87 25.08
CA LEU A 157 -7.98 -4.03 24.13
C LEU A 157 -7.18 -3.73 22.86
N LEU A 158 -5.86 -3.86 22.92
CA LEU A 158 -4.98 -3.59 21.78
C LEU A 158 -5.13 -4.69 20.72
N LYS A 159 -5.36 -4.29 19.47
CA LYS A 159 -5.59 -5.21 18.36
C LYS A 159 -4.79 -4.82 17.14
N ASN A 160 -4.45 -5.83 16.35
CA ASN A 160 -4.10 -5.66 14.95
C ASN A 160 -5.41 -5.70 14.15
N HIS A 161 -5.91 -4.54 13.74
CA HIS A 161 -7.26 -4.40 13.17
C HIS A 161 -7.42 -5.01 11.77
N LEU A 162 -6.32 -5.30 11.10
CA LEU A 162 -6.29 -5.97 9.79
C LEU A 162 -5.75 -7.40 9.87
N GLU A 163 -5.65 -7.96 11.08
CA GLU A 163 -5.18 -9.33 11.28
C GLU A 163 -6.04 -10.34 10.51
N GLY A 164 -5.36 -11.32 9.90
CA GLY A 164 -6.00 -12.37 9.12
C GLY A 164 -6.35 -11.99 7.67
N LYS A 165 -6.32 -10.70 7.31
CA LYS A 165 -6.48 -10.28 5.91
C LYS A 165 -5.32 -10.80 5.06
N TRP A 166 -5.52 -10.87 3.74
CA TRP A 166 -4.46 -11.22 2.80
C TRP A 166 -3.99 -10.01 2.03
N ALA A 167 -2.69 -9.94 1.76
CA ALA A 167 -2.09 -8.88 0.94
C ALA A 167 -1.22 -9.47 -0.15
N ALA A 168 -1.38 -8.94 -1.36
CA ALA A 168 -0.51 -9.23 -2.49
C ALA A 168 0.11 -7.93 -3.03
N PHE A 169 1.34 -8.02 -3.51
CA PHE A 169 2.09 -6.89 -4.02
C PHE A 169 2.63 -7.19 -5.41
N TYR A 170 2.36 -6.30 -6.34
CA TYR A 170 2.97 -6.33 -7.66
C TYR A 170 3.55 -4.95 -8.00
N VAL A 171 4.85 -4.89 -8.15
CA VAL A 171 5.53 -3.69 -8.59
C VAL A 171 6.18 -3.89 -9.94
N HIS A 172 6.15 -2.84 -10.73
CA HIS A 172 6.77 -2.85 -12.04
C HIS A 172 7.60 -1.59 -12.26
N GLY A 173 8.68 -1.75 -12.98
CA GLY A 173 9.60 -0.67 -13.28
C GLY A 173 10.18 -0.81 -14.67
N ASP A 174 10.86 0.25 -15.05
CA ASP A 174 11.75 0.25 -16.19
C ASP A 174 13.16 -0.08 -15.72
N ASN A 175 13.87 -0.91 -16.46
CA ASN A 175 15.28 -1.21 -16.18
C ASN A 175 16.16 -0.17 -16.90
N GLY A 176 16.17 1.06 -16.38
CA GLY A 176 16.99 2.13 -16.92
C GLY A 176 18.51 1.86 -16.91
N ALA A 177 18.94 0.79 -16.27
CA ALA A 177 20.34 0.41 -16.24
C ALA A 177 20.82 -0.27 -17.53
N ASP A 178 19.92 -0.96 -18.25
CA ASP A 178 20.27 -1.65 -19.48
C ASP A 178 20.21 -0.75 -20.74
N ASP A 179 19.60 0.43 -20.64
CA ASP A 179 19.43 1.38 -21.75
C ASP A 179 20.72 2.15 -22.10
N TYR A 180 21.71 2.16 -21.22
CA TYR A 180 22.99 2.79 -21.45
C TYR A 180 24.06 1.76 -21.80
N ASN A 181 24.09 1.32 -23.05
CA ASN A 181 25.20 0.55 -23.67
C ASN A 181 25.63 -0.74 -22.94
N GLY A 182 24.74 -1.38 -22.17
CA GLY A 182 25.04 -2.62 -21.46
C GLY A 182 26.02 -2.45 -20.29
N ASN A 183 26.40 -1.23 -19.96
CA ASN A 183 27.14 -0.95 -18.75
C ASN A 183 26.15 -0.63 -17.64
N GLN A 184 25.91 -1.59 -16.75
CA GLN A 184 25.29 -1.27 -15.47
C GLN A 184 26.14 -0.16 -14.83
N PRO A 185 25.50 0.89 -14.24
CA PRO A 185 26.25 1.79 -13.41
C PRO A 185 26.95 0.94 -12.34
N ASP A 186 28.26 1.02 -12.30
CA ASP A 186 29.06 0.38 -11.25
C ASP A 186 28.76 1.07 -9.92
N ILE A 187 27.64 0.70 -9.32
CA ILE A 187 27.26 1.14 -7.96
C ILE A 187 27.96 0.25 -6.93
N GLY A 188 29.07 -0.37 -7.31
CA GLY A 188 29.78 -1.33 -6.47
C GLY A 188 28.95 -2.60 -6.24
N ASP A 189 29.40 -3.45 -5.36
CA ASP A 189 28.80 -4.75 -5.03
C ASP A 189 27.39 -4.66 -4.41
N ILE A 190 26.67 -3.53 -4.53
CA ILE A 190 25.32 -3.37 -4.01
C ILE A 190 24.34 -3.95 -5.03
N TYR A 191 24.03 -5.21 -4.83
CA TYR A 191 22.99 -5.89 -5.58
C TYR A 191 21.61 -5.36 -5.15
N TRP A 192 20.98 -4.51 -5.97
CA TRP A 192 19.62 -4.07 -5.72
C TRP A 192 18.62 -5.01 -6.42
N ASP A 193 17.83 -5.71 -5.60
CA ASP A 193 16.69 -6.49 -6.09
C ASP A 193 15.45 -5.58 -6.18
N ILE A 194 14.75 -5.63 -7.29
CA ILE A 194 13.51 -4.88 -7.51
C ILE A 194 12.48 -5.12 -6.39
N LYS A 195 12.44 -6.29 -5.77
CA LYS A 195 11.60 -6.60 -4.62
C LYS A 195 11.94 -5.74 -3.39
N ASN A 196 13.16 -5.25 -3.28
CA ASN A 196 13.53 -4.35 -2.17
C ASN A 196 12.67 -3.08 -2.13
N SER A 197 12.09 -2.67 -3.26
CA SER A 197 11.19 -1.52 -3.34
C SER A 197 9.93 -1.66 -2.49
N ILE A 198 9.49 -2.89 -2.21
CA ILE A 198 8.24 -3.20 -1.51
C ILE A 198 8.42 -3.93 -0.19
N MET A 199 9.59 -4.48 0.09
CA MET A 199 9.82 -5.27 1.31
C MET A 199 9.47 -4.53 2.61
N PRO A 200 9.68 -3.21 2.76
CA PRO A 200 9.22 -2.49 3.95
C PRO A 200 7.70 -2.58 4.16
N LEU A 201 6.92 -2.56 3.09
CA LEU A 201 5.46 -2.67 3.16
C LEU A 201 5.02 -4.11 3.49
N VAL A 202 5.72 -5.09 2.92
CA VAL A 202 5.51 -6.51 3.23
C VAL A 202 5.77 -6.79 4.71
N TYR A 203 6.87 -6.28 5.25
CA TYR A 203 7.17 -6.41 6.68
C TYR A 203 6.13 -5.73 7.56
N GLN A 204 5.64 -4.55 7.15
CA GLN A 204 4.55 -3.87 7.86
C GLN A 204 3.28 -4.71 7.87
N CYS A 205 2.88 -5.30 6.74
CA CYS A 205 1.74 -6.21 6.68
C CYS A 205 1.91 -7.39 7.65
N ARG A 206 3.04 -8.09 7.59
CA ARG A 206 3.32 -9.23 8.46
C ARG A 206 3.32 -8.85 9.95
N TYR A 207 3.89 -7.70 10.27
CA TYR A 207 3.84 -7.16 11.63
C TYR A 207 2.40 -6.88 12.10
N SER A 208 1.53 -6.47 11.19
CA SER A 208 0.10 -6.20 11.46
C SER A 208 -0.77 -7.47 11.50
N GLY A 209 -0.18 -8.66 11.36
CA GLY A 209 -0.92 -9.92 11.29
C GLY A 209 -1.63 -10.14 9.95
N ILE A 210 -1.29 -9.38 8.92
CA ILE A 210 -1.79 -9.56 7.57
C ILE A 210 -0.99 -10.66 6.88
N ASN A 211 -1.67 -11.63 6.31
CA ASN A 211 -1.05 -12.73 5.58
C ASN A 211 -0.44 -12.22 4.27
N CYS A 212 0.86 -12.27 4.17
CA CYS A 212 1.59 -11.85 2.98
C CYS A 212 2.80 -12.78 2.76
N PRO A 213 2.57 -14.00 2.24
CA PRO A 213 3.65 -14.93 1.93
C PRO A 213 4.46 -14.44 0.72
N ASP A 214 5.67 -14.98 0.55
CA ASP A 214 6.62 -14.51 -0.46
C ASP A 214 6.13 -14.71 -1.90
N ASP A 215 5.27 -15.70 -2.14
CA ASP A 215 4.68 -15.98 -3.44
C ASP A 215 3.51 -15.05 -3.81
N LEU A 216 3.04 -14.22 -2.87
CA LEU A 216 2.15 -13.08 -3.13
C LEU A 216 2.89 -11.75 -3.30
N VAL A 217 4.21 -11.79 -3.45
CA VAL A 217 5.05 -10.62 -3.67
C VAL A 217 5.81 -10.80 -4.97
N ASP A 218 5.44 -10.04 -5.99
CA ASP A 218 6.10 -10.09 -7.28
C ASP A 218 6.53 -8.71 -7.78
N ALA A 219 7.60 -8.71 -8.57
CA ALA A 219 8.20 -7.51 -9.10
C ALA A 219 8.79 -7.79 -10.48
N PHE A 220 8.57 -6.88 -11.43
CA PHE A 220 8.98 -7.10 -12.81
C PHE A 220 9.58 -5.87 -13.48
N TYR A 221 10.70 -6.06 -14.17
CA TYR A 221 11.26 -5.06 -15.06
C TYR A 221 10.70 -5.21 -16.48
N MET A 222 10.14 -4.14 -16.99
CA MET A 222 9.40 -4.12 -18.23
C MET A 222 10.23 -4.45 -19.48
N ASN A 223 11.44 -3.94 -19.54
CA ASN A 223 12.29 -4.02 -20.75
C ASN A 223 13.52 -4.90 -20.55
N LYS A 224 13.52 -5.80 -19.56
CA LYS A 224 14.65 -6.67 -19.33
C LYS A 224 14.92 -7.56 -20.56
N GLY A 225 16.03 -7.30 -21.22
CA GLY A 225 16.48 -8.07 -22.38
C GLY A 225 15.79 -7.73 -23.71
N VAL A 226 14.91 -6.70 -23.75
CA VAL A 226 14.28 -6.24 -25.00
C VAL A 226 14.34 -4.70 -25.10
N PRO A 227 14.35 -4.14 -26.31
CA PRO A 227 14.27 -2.69 -26.48
C PRO A 227 12.97 -2.11 -25.90
N TYR A 228 13.05 -0.91 -25.34
CA TYR A 228 11.92 -0.26 -24.68
C TYR A 228 10.66 -0.15 -25.56
N TYR A 229 10.84 0.14 -26.86
CA TYR A 229 9.70 0.23 -27.79
C TYR A 229 9.00 -1.12 -27.97
N GLN A 230 9.75 -2.23 -28.00
CA GLN A 230 9.19 -3.57 -28.10
C GLN A 230 8.42 -3.90 -26.82
N ALA A 231 9.01 -3.67 -25.65
CA ALA A 231 8.35 -3.86 -24.38
C ALA A 231 7.03 -3.07 -24.27
N ASN A 232 6.98 -1.86 -24.82
CA ASN A 232 5.75 -1.08 -24.89
C ASN A 232 4.71 -1.65 -25.85
N LEU A 233 5.13 -2.21 -26.99
CA LEU A 233 4.23 -2.88 -27.92
C LEU A 233 3.61 -4.12 -27.28
N ASP A 234 4.44 -4.98 -26.69
CA ASP A 234 4.01 -6.19 -26.02
C ASP A 234 3.02 -5.86 -24.89
N PHE A 235 3.33 -4.84 -24.10
CA PHE A 235 2.43 -4.36 -23.07
C PHE A 235 1.09 -3.86 -23.64
N ASN A 236 1.11 -3.11 -24.73
CA ASN A 236 -0.12 -2.59 -25.35
C ASN A 236 -0.99 -3.68 -25.97
N ASN A 237 -0.39 -4.78 -26.38
CA ASN A 237 -1.07 -5.95 -26.94
C ASN A 237 -1.55 -6.94 -25.85
N ASN A 238 -1.34 -6.64 -24.58
CA ASN A 238 -1.52 -7.56 -23.45
C ASN A 238 -0.69 -8.84 -23.61
N ASP A 239 0.41 -8.72 -24.32
CA ASP A 239 1.40 -9.76 -24.52
C ASP A 239 2.56 -9.61 -23.54
N GLY A 240 3.27 -10.72 -23.33
CA GLY A 240 4.47 -10.71 -22.52
C GLY A 240 4.28 -11.09 -21.06
N GLU A 241 5.40 -11.05 -20.35
CA GLU A 241 5.53 -11.62 -19.02
C GLU A 241 4.74 -10.88 -17.93
N TYR A 242 4.38 -9.62 -18.17
CA TYR A 242 3.59 -8.82 -17.24
C TYR A 242 2.27 -9.44 -16.84
N PHE A 243 1.49 -9.79 -17.86
CA PHE A 243 0.13 -10.26 -17.66
C PHE A 243 0.13 -11.69 -17.11
N SER A 244 1.08 -12.53 -17.54
CA SER A 244 1.23 -13.87 -16.97
C SER A 244 1.66 -13.84 -15.50
N ARG A 245 2.50 -12.88 -15.10
CA ARG A 245 2.91 -12.72 -13.70
C ARG A 245 1.78 -12.23 -12.82
N ILE A 246 1.02 -11.22 -13.25
CA ILE A 246 -0.11 -10.74 -12.47
C ILE A 246 -1.22 -11.79 -12.38
N ASP A 247 -1.44 -12.58 -13.43
CA ASP A 247 -2.35 -13.71 -13.39
C ASP A 247 -1.93 -14.73 -12.33
N ASN A 248 -0.67 -15.15 -12.36
CA ASN A 248 -0.13 -16.06 -11.36
C ASN A 248 -0.28 -15.54 -9.92
N LEU A 249 -0.12 -14.22 -9.72
CA LEU A 249 -0.29 -13.59 -8.41
C LEU A 249 -1.76 -13.64 -7.97
N VAL A 250 -2.68 -13.27 -8.84
CA VAL A 250 -4.13 -13.28 -8.54
C VAL A 250 -4.63 -14.70 -8.31
N GLU A 251 -4.21 -15.66 -9.11
CA GLU A 251 -4.59 -17.07 -8.96
C GLU A 251 -4.07 -17.66 -7.64
N ARG A 252 -2.85 -17.34 -7.22
CA ARG A 252 -2.34 -17.75 -5.91
C ARG A 252 -3.14 -17.12 -4.78
N LEU A 253 -3.44 -15.82 -4.89
CA LEU A 253 -4.28 -15.14 -3.89
C LEU A 253 -5.64 -15.81 -3.77
N LEU A 254 -6.30 -16.12 -4.88
CA LEU A 254 -7.56 -16.84 -4.90
C LEU A 254 -7.48 -18.22 -4.26
N ASN A 255 -6.34 -18.91 -4.40
CA ASN A 255 -6.15 -20.22 -3.77
C ASN A 255 -6.02 -20.13 -2.24
N TYR A 256 -5.47 -19.03 -1.73
CA TYR A 256 -5.42 -18.76 -0.29
C TYR A 256 -6.77 -18.34 0.30
N LEU A 257 -7.68 -17.84 -0.51
CA LEU A 257 -9.01 -17.38 -0.06
C LEU A 257 -10.08 -18.50 -0.09
N LYS A 258 -9.76 -19.64 -0.67
CA LYS A 258 -10.62 -20.84 -0.66
C LYS A 258 -10.53 -21.60 0.65
#